data_df4e3721e55beb37460d4a3fe5e0e18b
#
_entry.id   df4e3721e55beb37460d4a3fe5e0e18b
#
_cell.length_a   1.000
_cell.length_b   1.000
_cell.length_c   1.000
_cell.angle_alpha   90.00
_cell.angle_beta   90.00
_cell.angle_gamma   90.00
#
_symmetry.space_group_name_H-M   'P 1'
#
loop_
_entity.id
_entity.type
_entity.pdbx_description
1 polymer ?
#
loop_
_entity_poly.entity_id
_entity_poly.type
_entity_poly.pdbx_seq_one_letter_code
_entity_poly.pdbx_strand_id
1 'polypeptide(L)'
;MFIGAAAASSPQVLIGRAQAQMASELPLPVGPLANIPDVEHKTLTAGAIDGVDDEVFAPPGFDVRCVAREGLNPLTGESAPFGYEWHLDPDGGAVYPAADDGGWVYVSNSEDTPGGVGALRFDADGNLIDAYSILEDTRNNCAGGQTPWGTWLSCEETTGGQVHECDPFGSDATAVRKPALGSFPHEAVAIDPIHHACYMTEDGGNQRFWRFVSDESDLSDDNGVTRMGLESGTLQVLSIQGFEDGGYPEAADARSPQPVTWETVDIDTSGRVLFPTFQNDETTQGTRFAGGEGIWYYEIPEALRQTPAGGSVPTRGVMFFATKGDNRVWAYDIENQLIEIIYDNDNMQMETGFDQVDNVVVSPSGDVLVAEDGALMRLVVVVPNGQAKLLMQITKGGSEITGPAFTPDGSRLYFSSQRGPSGADGSGTGGATFEITIPEEYRTAPVASTPDGETPDTDRPPTGSAGALTAATVAGAGIAALANRALRPADE
;
A
#
# COMPACT_ATOMS: atom_id res chain seq x y z
N MET A 1 -27.81 -37.45 34.69
CA MET A 1 -28.08 -36.12 34.13
C MET A 1 -26.83 -35.28 34.35
N PHE A 2 -25.89 -35.38 33.42
CA PHE A 2 -24.65 -34.61 33.46
C PHE A 2 -24.80 -33.46 32.45
N ILE A 3 -24.84 -32.26 32.98
CA ILE A 3 -24.78 -31.04 32.15
C ILE A 3 -23.31 -30.76 31.90
N GLY A 4 -22.86 -31.07 30.66
CA GLY A 4 -21.55 -30.66 30.18
C GLY A 4 -21.57 -29.17 29.88
N ALA A 5 -20.79 -28.38 30.60
CA ALA A 5 -20.50 -27.01 30.21
C ALA A 5 -19.63 -27.06 28.97
N ALA A 6 -20.15 -26.58 27.84
CA ALA A 6 -19.35 -26.25 26.66
C ALA A 6 -18.47 -25.05 27.05
N ALA A 7 -17.19 -25.26 27.20
CA ALA A 7 -16.23 -24.16 27.23
C ALA A 7 -16.26 -23.52 25.86
N ALA A 8 -16.68 -22.27 25.79
CA ALA A 8 -16.45 -21.44 24.60
C ALA A 8 -14.93 -21.34 24.42
N SER A 9 -14.43 -22.01 23.39
CA SER A 9 -13.06 -21.80 22.94
C SER A 9 -12.98 -20.38 22.39
N SER A 10 -12.26 -19.51 23.08
CA SER A 10 -11.82 -18.24 22.53
C SER A 10 -11.21 -18.52 21.16
N PRO A 11 -11.47 -17.71 20.12
CA PRO A 11 -10.76 -17.84 18.86
C PRO A 11 -9.28 -17.68 19.23
N GLN A 12 -8.52 -18.75 19.09
CA GLN A 12 -7.08 -18.69 19.26
C GLN A 12 -6.58 -17.88 18.07
N VAL A 13 -6.00 -16.71 18.34
CA VAL A 13 -5.11 -16.03 17.41
C VAL A 13 -3.95 -17.00 17.18
N LEU A 14 -4.09 -17.82 16.15
CA LEU A 14 -3.11 -18.85 15.81
C LEU A 14 -1.98 -18.20 15.01
N ILE A 15 -1.16 -17.39 15.68
CA ILE A 15 0.21 -17.20 15.22
C ILE A 15 0.96 -18.44 15.72
N GLY A 16 0.96 -19.51 14.92
CA GLY A 16 1.81 -20.64 15.15
C GLY A 16 3.25 -20.14 15.22
N ARG A 17 4.03 -20.65 16.16
CA ARG A 17 5.49 -20.45 16.18
C ARG A 17 6.06 -21.18 14.96
N ALA A 18 5.98 -20.54 13.80
CA ALA A 18 6.58 -21.05 12.59
C ALA A 18 8.01 -20.50 12.51
N GLN A 19 8.95 -21.37 12.52
CA GLN A 19 10.35 -21.11 12.23
C GLN A 19 10.60 -21.12 10.72
N ALA A 20 9.87 -20.32 9.95
CA ALA A 20 10.26 -20.05 8.59
C ALA A 20 10.78 -18.62 8.57
N GLN A 21 12.07 -18.50 8.59
CA GLN A 21 12.79 -17.26 8.45
C GLN A 21 12.74 -16.85 6.99
N MET A 22 12.20 -15.68 6.72
CA MET A 22 12.34 -15.04 5.40
C MET A 22 13.79 -14.59 5.28
N ALA A 23 14.49 -15.07 4.27
CA ALA A 23 15.83 -14.63 3.97
C ALA A 23 15.77 -13.70 2.77
N SER A 24 15.91 -12.39 2.99
CA SER A 24 16.17 -11.42 1.92
C SER A 24 17.68 -11.24 1.79
N GLU A 25 18.18 -11.28 0.57
CA GLU A 25 19.56 -10.93 0.22
C GLU A 25 19.68 -9.46 -0.18
N LEU A 26 18.56 -8.78 -0.48
CA LEU A 26 18.53 -7.33 -0.58
C LEU A 26 18.66 -6.70 0.81
N PRO A 27 19.44 -5.63 0.96
CA PRO A 27 19.69 -4.98 2.26
C PRO A 27 18.51 -4.09 2.68
N LEU A 28 17.36 -4.71 2.95
CA LEU A 28 16.14 -4.02 3.33
C LEU A 28 16.21 -3.58 4.79
N PRO A 29 15.81 -2.35 5.13
CA PRO A 29 15.74 -1.91 6.52
C PRO A 29 14.56 -2.54 7.25
N VAL A 30 14.62 -2.55 8.57
CA VAL A 30 13.57 -3.05 9.46
C VAL A 30 13.03 -1.87 10.27
N GLY A 31 11.72 -1.67 10.20
CA GLY A 31 11.04 -0.66 11.00
C GLY A 31 10.66 -1.15 12.41
N PRO A 32 10.21 -0.26 13.28
CA PRO A 32 9.93 -0.57 14.67
C PRO A 32 8.71 -1.46 14.89
N LEU A 33 7.77 -1.54 13.94
CA LEU A 33 6.62 -2.44 14.02
C LEU A 33 7.03 -3.92 13.98
N ALA A 34 8.24 -4.25 13.59
CA ALA A 34 8.81 -5.59 13.73
C ALA A 34 8.82 -6.09 15.18
N ASN A 35 8.75 -5.20 16.16
CA ASN A 35 8.82 -5.49 17.59
C ASN A 35 7.47 -5.34 18.32
N ILE A 36 6.36 -5.19 17.62
CA ILE A 36 5.05 -5.09 18.27
C ILE A 36 4.72 -6.36 19.07
N PRO A 37 4.05 -6.23 20.23
CA PRO A 37 3.56 -7.37 20.98
C PRO A 37 2.38 -8.03 20.26
N ASP A 38 2.00 -9.21 20.76
CA ASP A 38 0.84 -9.94 20.24
C ASP A 38 -0.43 -9.08 20.38
N VAL A 39 -1.33 -9.23 19.42
CA VAL A 39 -2.60 -8.50 19.39
C VAL A 39 -3.54 -8.93 20.53
N GLU A 40 -4.33 -8.00 20.99
CA GLU A 40 -5.40 -8.20 21.96
C GLU A 40 -6.72 -7.66 21.42
N HIS A 41 -7.83 -8.10 21.98
CA HIS A 41 -9.14 -7.58 21.64
C HIS A 41 -9.23 -6.06 21.92
N LYS A 42 -9.82 -5.32 20.98
CA LYS A 42 -10.03 -3.87 21.08
C LYS A 42 -11.51 -3.53 21.10
N THR A 43 -11.87 -2.59 21.94
CA THR A 43 -13.15 -1.89 21.84
C THR A 43 -12.93 -0.62 21.02
N LEU A 44 -13.76 -0.38 20.02
CA LEU A 44 -13.66 0.82 19.20
C LEU A 44 -13.86 2.07 20.07
N THR A 45 -12.98 3.04 19.95
CA THR A 45 -13.03 4.28 20.74
C THR A 45 -14.08 5.26 20.22
N ALA A 46 -14.47 5.15 18.95
CA ALA A 46 -15.55 5.90 18.32
C ALA A 46 -16.11 5.14 17.10
N GLY A 47 -17.34 5.47 16.69
CA GLY A 47 -17.97 4.88 15.52
C GLY A 47 -18.34 3.41 15.73
N ALA A 48 -18.89 3.08 16.91
CA ALA A 48 -19.30 1.72 17.24
C ALA A 48 -20.16 1.11 16.13
N ILE A 49 -19.80 -0.11 15.72
CA ILE A 49 -20.53 -0.89 14.72
C ILE A 49 -21.11 -2.10 15.43
N ASP A 50 -22.43 -2.23 15.47
CA ASP A 50 -23.11 -3.35 16.11
C ASP A 50 -22.54 -4.69 15.63
N GLY A 51 -21.97 -5.45 16.59
CA GLY A 51 -21.40 -6.77 16.35
C GLY A 51 -19.99 -6.79 15.78
N VAL A 52 -19.28 -5.66 15.68
CA VAL A 52 -17.86 -5.56 15.28
C VAL A 52 -16.97 -5.20 16.43
N ASP A 53 -17.48 -4.45 17.41
CA ASP A 53 -16.71 -3.99 18.57
C ASP A 53 -15.97 -5.11 19.32
N ASP A 54 -16.46 -6.35 19.21
CA ASP A 54 -15.88 -7.53 19.83
C ASP A 54 -14.96 -8.35 18.90
N GLU A 55 -14.67 -7.86 17.69
CA GLU A 55 -14.02 -8.64 16.65
C GLU A 55 -12.76 -7.98 16.09
N VAL A 56 -12.36 -6.82 16.63
CA VAL A 56 -11.14 -6.11 16.21
C VAL A 56 -10.01 -6.42 17.19
N PHE A 57 -8.86 -6.79 16.66
CA PHE A 57 -7.64 -7.11 17.39
C PHE A 57 -6.50 -6.23 16.89
N ALA A 58 -5.74 -5.63 17.84
CA ALA A 58 -4.52 -4.86 17.59
C ALA A 58 -3.61 -4.94 18.81
N PRO A 59 -2.32 -4.57 18.75
CA PRO A 59 -1.43 -4.66 19.89
C PRO A 59 -1.85 -3.72 21.05
N PRO A 60 -1.45 -3.99 22.29
CA PRO A 60 -1.61 -3.07 23.41
C PRO A 60 -1.09 -1.66 23.07
N GLY A 61 -1.85 -0.64 23.48
CA GLY A 61 -1.51 0.77 23.22
C GLY A 61 -1.94 1.31 21.86
N PHE A 62 -2.38 0.45 20.94
CA PHE A 62 -2.97 0.87 19.66
C PHE A 62 -4.46 1.04 19.84
N ASP A 63 -4.98 2.24 19.63
CA ASP A 63 -6.41 2.53 19.69
C ASP A 63 -7.03 2.47 18.30
N VAL A 64 -8.24 1.92 18.18
CA VAL A 64 -8.95 1.76 16.92
C VAL A 64 -10.28 2.49 16.96
N ARG A 65 -10.64 3.20 15.88
CA ARG A 65 -11.96 3.79 15.68
C ARG A 65 -12.45 3.58 14.26
N CYS A 66 -13.77 3.52 14.08
CA CYS A 66 -14.38 3.61 12.75
C CYS A 66 -14.61 5.09 12.42
N VAL A 67 -14.19 5.53 11.24
CA VAL A 67 -14.27 6.95 10.80
C VAL A 67 -15.30 7.16 9.71
N ALA A 68 -15.64 6.14 8.92
CA ALA A 68 -16.67 6.22 7.88
C ALA A 68 -17.32 4.85 7.65
N ARG A 69 -18.55 4.86 7.15
CA ARG A 69 -19.30 3.65 6.77
C ARG A 69 -20.07 3.89 5.50
N GLU A 70 -20.05 2.90 4.64
CA GLU A 70 -20.80 2.87 3.39
C GLU A 70 -22.26 3.30 3.58
N GLY A 71 -22.74 4.15 2.65
CA GLY A 71 -24.12 4.65 2.64
C GLY A 71 -24.49 5.60 3.77
N LEU A 72 -23.51 6.00 4.61
CA LEU A 72 -23.73 6.98 5.67
C LEU A 72 -22.90 8.24 5.41
N ASN A 73 -23.44 9.38 5.82
CA ASN A 73 -22.66 10.61 5.86
C ASN A 73 -21.63 10.51 7.00
N PRO A 74 -20.31 10.63 6.71
CA PRO A 74 -19.27 10.42 7.72
C PRO A 74 -19.31 11.41 8.89
N LEU A 75 -19.88 12.63 8.68
CA LEU A 75 -19.95 13.65 9.71
C LEU A 75 -21.12 13.43 10.69
N THR A 76 -22.20 12.80 10.24
CA THR A 76 -23.39 12.60 11.07
C THR A 76 -23.61 11.16 11.50
N GLY A 77 -23.04 10.21 10.77
CA GLY A 77 -23.30 8.77 10.99
C GLY A 77 -24.68 8.31 10.56
N GLU A 78 -25.40 9.12 9.80
CA GLU A 78 -26.77 8.83 9.36
C GLU A 78 -26.84 8.85 7.84
N SER A 79 -27.74 8.06 7.25
CA SER A 79 -28.10 8.17 5.85
C SER A 79 -28.72 9.56 5.61
N ALA A 80 -28.14 10.34 4.76
CA ALA A 80 -28.55 11.74 4.56
C ALA A 80 -29.37 11.89 3.28
N PRO A 81 -30.52 12.60 3.31
CA PRO A 81 -31.20 12.96 2.07
C PRO A 81 -30.43 13.99 1.25
N PHE A 82 -29.38 14.58 1.82
CA PHE A 82 -28.51 15.57 1.18
C PHE A 82 -27.10 15.50 1.78
N GLY A 83 -26.09 15.60 0.93
CA GLY A 83 -24.68 15.56 1.33
C GLY A 83 -23.98 14.31 0.80
N TYR A 84 -22.68 14.22 1.06
CA TYR A 84 -21.86 13.09 0.68
C TYR A 84 -22.13 11.91 1.61
N GLU A 85 -22.40 10.75 1.05
CA GLU A 85 -22.40 9.44 1.73
C GLU A 85 -21.12 8.70 1.37
N TRP A 86 -20.52 8.01 2.35
CA TRP A 86 -19.31 7.20 2.07
C TRP A 86 -19.62 6.13 1.04
N HIS A 87 -18.73 6.03 0.06
CA HIS A 87 -18.91 5.18 -1.11
C HIS A 87 -18.93 3.69 -0.78
N LEU A 88 -19.39 2.90 -1.73
CA LEU A 88 -19.42 1.45 -1.68
C LEU A 88 -18.01 0.88 -1.83
N ASP A 89 -17.79 -0.30 -1.28
CA ASP A 89 -16.56 -1.08 -1.43
C ASP A 89 -15.29 -0.20 -1.34
N PRO A 90 -15.02 0.44 -0.16
CA PRO A 90 -13.86 1.31 0.01
C PRO A 90 -12.58 0.52 -0.11
N ASP A 91 -11.72 0.94 -1.03
CA ASP A 91 -10.46 0.28 -1.37
C ASP A 91 -9.26 1.21 -1.23
N GLY A 92 -8.26 1.08 -2.13
CA GLY A 92 -6.98 1.77 -2.07
C GLY A 92 -7.03 3.21 -1.61
N GLY A 93 -6.12 3.61 -0.75
CA GLY A 93 -6.13 4.92 -0.12
C GLY A 93 -4.77 5.54 0.13
N ALA A 94 -4.78 6.83 0.41
CA ALA A 94 -3.59 7.59 0.79
C ALA A 94 -3.92 8.76 1.72
N VAL A 95 -2.91 9.28 2.42
CA VAL A 95 -3.07 10.46 3.29
C VAL A 95 -2.24 11.63 2.78
N TYR A 96 -2.85 12.80 2.74
CA TYR A 96 -2.24 14.04 2.27
C TYR A 96 -2.30 15.12 3.35
N PRO A 97 -1.16 15.76 3.71
CA PRO A 97 -1.17 16.83 4.68
C PRO A 97 -1.90 18.06 4.14
N ALA A 98 -2.71 18.69 4.97
CA ALA A 98 -3.31 20.00 4.67
C ALA A 98 -2.41 21.12 5.16
N ALA A 99 -1.98 21.98 4.25
CA ALA A 99 -1.00 23.03 4.53
C ALA A 99 -1.53 24.19 5.39
N ASP A 100 -2.84 24.37 5.44
CA ASP A 100 -3.50 25.53 6.01
C ASP A 100 -3.74 25.46 7.52
N ASP A 101 -3.99 24.27 8.05
CA ASP A 101 -4.39 24.08 9.45
C ASP A 101 -3.64 22.95 10.18
N GLY A 102 -2.73 22.25 9.49
CA GLY A 102 -1.98 21.12 10.05
C GLY A 102 -2.75 19.81 10.15
N GLY A 103 -3.96 19.76 9.58
CA GLY A 103 -4.72 18.54 9.43
C GLY A 103 -4.32 17.74 8.19
N TRP A 104 -5.19 16.84 7.73
CA TRP A 104 -4.94 16.00 6.55
C TRP A 104 -6.23 15.56 5.85
N VAL A 105 -6.06 15.03 4.66
CA VAL A 105 -7.12 14.31 3.93
C VAL A 105 -6.70 12.86 3.77
N TYR A 106 -7.58 11.92 4.10
CA TYR A 106 -7.52 10.53 3.66
C TYR A 106 -8.42 10.36 2.45
N VAL A 107 -7.89 9.82 1.36
CA VAL A 107 -8.65 9.44 0.17
C VAL A 107 -8.81 7.93 0.11
N SER A 108 -9.94 7.47 -0.45
CA SER A 108 -10.21 6.05 -0.65
C SER A 108 -10.98 5.85 -1.96
N ASN A 109 -10.56 4.86 -2.72
CA ASN A 109 -11.24 4.41 -3.92
C ASN A 109 -12.55 3.69 -3.60
N SER A 110 -13.44 3.64 -4.59
CA SER A 110 -14.65 2.80 -4.58
C SER A 110 -14.50 1.73 -5.65
N GLU A 111 -14.32 0.48 -5.23
CA GLU A 111 -14.22 -0.66 -6.15
C GLU A 111 -15.62 -1.17 -6.55
N ASP A 112 -16.42 -0.29 -7.11
CA ASP A 112 -17.77 -0.58 -7.61
C ASP A 112 -17.98 -0.01 -9.02
N THR A 113 -19.17 -0.22 -9.57
CA THR A 113 -19.60 0.38 -10.83
C THR A 113 -20.99 0.98 -10.67
N PRO A 114 -21.15 2.33 -10.61
CA PRO A 114 -20.08 3.32 -10.80
C PRO A 114 -19.09 3.40 -9.65
N GLY A 115 -17.80 3.49 -9.99
CA GLY A 115 -16.70 3.71 -9.06
C GLY A 115 -16.36 5.20 -8.89
N GLY A 116 -15.31 5.48 -8.10
CA GLY A 116 -14.86 6.83 -7.83
C GLY A 116 -13.84 6.90 -6.72
N VAL A 117 -13.66 8.10 -6.16
CA VAL A 117 -12.77 8.36 -5.02
C VAL A 117 -13.44 9.29 -4.02
N GLY A 118 -13.54 8.85 -2.77
CA GLY A 118 -13.98 9.67 -1.66
C GLY A 118 -12.83 10.27 -0.86
N ALA A 119 -13.10 11.35 -0.14
CA ALA A 119 -12.15 12.05 0.71
C ALA A 119 -12.73 12.32 2.10
N LEU A 120 -11.95 12.08 3.15
CA LEU A 120 -12.24 12.43 4.54
C LEU A 120 -11.23 13.46 4.99
N ARG A 121 -11.70 14.66 5.39
CA ARG A 121 -10.89 15.79 5.84
C ARG A 121 -10.85 15.83 7.37
N PHE A 122 -9.65 15.76 7.94
CA PHE A 122 -9.40 15.83 9.37
C PHE A 122 -8.69 17.14 9.73
N ASP A 123 -9.00 17.72 10.90
CA ASP A 123 -8.22 18.81 11.49
C ASP A 123 -6.93 18.28 12.15
N ALA A 124 -6.11 19.20 12.69
CA ALA A 124 -4.84 18.84 13.34
C ALA A 124 -5.00 17.96 14.59
N ASP A 125 -6.16 17.97 15.22
CA ASP A 125 -6.49 17.13 16.39
C ASP A 125 -7.03 15.75 15.96
N GLY A 126 -7.25 15.54 14.66
CA GLY A 126 -7.78 14.30 14.09
C GLY A 126 -9.31 14.20 14.17
N ASN A 127 -10.02 15.31 14.32
CA ASN A 127 -11.45 15.32 14.18
C ASN A 127 -11.82 15.36 12.72
N LEU A 128 -12.79 14.55 12.30
CA LEU A 128 -13.35 14.59 10.95
C LEU A 128 -14.18 15.88 10.80
N ILE A 129 -13.83 16.74 9.83
CA ILE A 129 -14.44 18.05 9.65
C ILE A 129 -15.12 18.21 8.29
N ASP A 130 -14.82 17.37 7.31
CA ASP A 130 -15.48 17.35 6.00
C ASP A 130 -15.36 15.97 5.33
N ALA A 131 -16.26 15.70 4.37
CA ALA A 131 -16.25 14.51 3.54
C ALA A 131 -16.87 14.82 2.17
N TYR A 132 -16.20 14.42 1.08
CA TYR A 132 -16.60 14.77 -0.29
C TYR A 132 -16.05 13.78 -1.32
N SER A 133 -16.55 13.85 -2.56
CA SER A 133 -16.05 13.09 -3.70
C SER A 133 -15.01 13.90 -4.48
N ILE A 134 -13.96 13.27 -4.98
CA ILE A 134 -12.94 13.85 -5.85
C ILE A 134 -12.85 13.18 -7.23
N LEU A 135 -13.56 12.06 -7.42
CA LEU A 135 -13.72 11.36 -8.71
C LEU A 135 -15.05 10.60 -8.68
N GLU A 136 -15.80 10.66 -9.79
CA GLU A 136 -17.10 9.99 -9.95
C GLU A 136 -17.21 9.31 -11.32
N ASP A 137 -18.21 8.44 -11.48
CA ASP A 137 -18.59 7.81 -12.74
C ASP A 137 -17.47 7.02 -13.45
N THR A 138 -16.54 6.47 -12.68
CA THR A 138 -15.50 5.52 -13.12
C THR A 138 -15.93 4.06 -12.87
N ARG A 139 -15.01 3.11 -12.93
CA ARG A 139 -15.36 1.69 -12.81
C ARG A 139 -14.31 0.92 -12.03
N ASN A 140 -14.75 0.18 -11.00
CA ASN A 140 -13.88 -0.69 -10.22
C ASN A 140 -12.55 0.00 -9.88
N ASN A 141 -12.62 1.09 -9.14
CA ASN A 141 -11.41 1.76 -8.67
C ASN A 141 -10.86 0.98 -7.49
N CYS A 142 -9.96 0.04 -7.77
CA CYS A 142 -9.37 -0.84 -6.78
C CYS A 142 -8.29 -0.09 -5.97
N ALA A 143 -7.02 -0.30 -6.21
CA ALA A 143 -6.00 0.45 -5.52
C ALA A 143 -5.51 1.68 -6.32
N GLY A 144 -4.31 2.12 -6.09
CA GLY A 144 -3.74 3.32 -6.72
C GLY A 144 -2.39 3.68 -6.10
N GLY A 145 -2.05 4.98 -6.13
CA GLY A 145 -0.81 5.44 -5.52
C GLY A 145 -0.73 6.95 -5.34
N GLN A 146 -0.03 7.35 -4.30
CA GLN A 146 0.25 8.77 -4.04
C GLN A 146 1.41 9.27 -4.91
N THR A 147 1.32 10.52 -5.34
CA THR A 147 2.41 11.17 -6.06
C THR A 147 3.24 12.06 -5.14
N PRO A 148 4.53 12.26 -5.43
CA PRO A 148 5.37 13.20 -4.68
C PRO A 148 4.91 14.66 -4.79
N TRP A 149 4.12 15.00 -5.80
CA TRP A 149 3.55 16.34 -6.01
C TRP A 149 2.13 16.50 -5.42
N GLY A 150 1.69 15.53 -4.59
CA GLY A 150 0.50 15.68 -3.74
C GLY A 150 -0.84 15.36 -4.41
N THR A 151 -0.85 14.52 -5.46
CA THR A 151 -2.07 14.01 -6.08
C THR A 151 -2.24 12.50 -5.85
N TRP A 152 -3.47 12.01 -6.00
CA TRP A 152 -3.82 10.60 -5.97
C TRP A 152 -3.95 10.06 -7.40
N LEU A 153 -3.34 8.91 -7.68
CA LEU A 153 -3.54 8.15 -8.90
C LEU A 153 -4.48 6.99 -8.58
N SER A 154 -5.72 7.08 -9.04
CA SER A 154 -6.76 6.07 -8.86
C SER A 154 -6.77 5.12 -10.05
N CYS A 155 -6.79 3.82 -9.82
CA CYS A 155 -6.67 2.76 -10.81
C CYS A 155 -8.02 2.08 -11.07
N GLU A 156 -8.43 1.97 -12.34
CA GLU A 156 -9.57 1.15 -12.74
C GLU A 156 -9.12 -0.29 -13.00
N GLU A 157 -9.46 -1.21 -12.12
CA GLU A 157 -9.17 -2.66 -12.24
C GLU A 157 -10.26 -3.33 -13.08
N THR A 158 -10.28 -3.04 -14.36
CA THR A 158 -11.21 -3.65 -15.31
C THR A 158 -10.63 -3.71 -16.70
N THR A 159 -11.16 -4.56 -17.57
CA THR A 159 -10.74 -4.62 -18.97
C THR A 159 -10.85 -3.26 -19.64
N GLY A 160 -9.70 -2.73 -20.10
CA GLY A 160 -9.59 -1.41 -20.68
C GLY A 160 -9.60 -0.28 -19.64
N GLY A 161 -9.35 -0.60 -18.38
CA GLY A 161 -9.21 0.36 -17.29
C GLY A 161 -8.13 1.41 -17.52
N GLN A 162 -8.22 2.50 -16.82
CA GLN A 162 -7.34 3.67 -16.92
C GLN A 162 -6.91 4.13 -15.54
N VAL A 163 -5.87 4.93 -15.48
CA VAL A 163 -5.46 5.64 -14.27
C VAL A 163 -5.98 7.08 -14.32
N HIS A 164 -6.52 7.56 -13.20
CA HIS A 164 -7.04 8.92 -13.04
C HIS A 164 -6.24 9.67 -11.98
N GLU A 165 -5.67 10.82 -12.33
CA GLU A 165 -4.99 11.70 -11.38
C GLU A 165 -6.01 12.65 -10.75
N CYS A 166 -6.13 12.62 -9.41
CA CYS A 166 -7.09 13.38 -8.63
C CYS A 166 -6.37 14.32 -7.65
N ASP A 167 -6.88 15.54 -7.50
CA ASP A 167 -6.47 16.45 -6.43
C ASP A 167 -7.22 16.06 -5.14
N PRO A 168 -6.55 15.66 -4.04
CA PRO A 168 -7.19 15.29 -2.79
C PRO A 168 -8.04 16.40 -2.15
N PHE A 169 -7.78 17.65 -2.51
CA PHE A 169 -8.51 18.84 -2.05
C PHE A 169 -9.44 19.41 -3.14
N GLY A 170 -9.59 18.68 -4.24
CA GLY A 170 -10.32 19.12 -5.43
C GLY A 170 -11.76 18.58 -5.50
N SER A 171 -12.13 18.22 -6.70
CA SER A 171 -13.42 17.61 -7.02
C SER A 171 -13.29 16.81 -8.31
N ASP A 172 -14.30 16.02 -8.67
CA ASP A 172 -14.35 15.26 -9.93
C ASP A 172 -13.99 16.11 -11.16
N ALA A 173 -14.41 17.37 -11.21
CA ALA A 173 -14.12 18.29 -12.33
C ALA A 173 -12.60 18.58 -12.52
N THR A 174 -11.76 18.26 -11.53
CA THR A 174 -10.30 18.44 -11.60
C THR A 174 -9.54 17.14 -11.88
N ALA A 175 -10.21 16.00 -11.87
CA ALA A 175 -9.60 14.71 -12.15
C ALA A 175 -9.20 14.59 -13.64
N VAL A 176 -8.03 13.97 -13.89
CA VAL A 176 -7.44 13.85 -15.23
C VAL A 176 -7.05 12.41 -15.52
N ARG A 177 -7.65 11.83 -16.56
CA ARG A 177 -7.28 10.51 -17.05
C ARG A 177 -5.89 10.50 -17.70
N LYS A 178 -5.09 9.45 -17.48
CA LYS A 178 -3.70 9.27 -17.94
C LYS A 178 -3.53 8.13 -18.95
N PRO A 179 -3.99 8.28 -20.20
CA PRO A 179 -3.96 7.17 -21.18
C PRO A 179 -2.55 6.72 -21.58
N ALA A 180 -1.52 7.54 -21.36
CA ALA A 180 -0.13 7.15 -21.63
C ALA A 180 0.39 6.05 -20.69
N LEU A 181 -0.26 5.83 -19.53
CA LEU A 181 0.06 4.73 -18.62
C LEU A 181 -0.44 3.36 -19.11
N GLY A 182 -1.15 3.32 -20.23
CA GLY A 182 -1.72 2.11 -20.80
C GLY A 182 -3.21 1.95 -20.46
N SER A 183 -3.81 0.90 -21.04
CA SER A 183 -5.22 0.55 -20.84
C SER A 183 -5.32 -0.95 -20.63
N PHE A 184 -5.40 -1.35 -19.37
CA PHE A 184 -5.45 -2.74 -18.87
C PHE A 184 -6.10 -2.73 -17.46
N PRO A 185 -6.36 -3.87 -16.84
CA PRO A 185 -6.82 -3.89 -15.45
C PRO A 185 -5.71 -3.36 -14.52
N HIS A 186 -5.76 -2.04 -14.24
CA HIS A 186 -4.81 -1.42 -13.32
C HIS A 186 -5.21 -1.71 -11.89
N GLU A 187 -4.30 -2.37 -11.16
CA GLU A 187 -4.48 -2.59 -9.74
C GLU A 187 -3.94 -1.40 -8.95
N ALA A 188 -2.64 -1.20 -8.95
CA ALA A 188 -1.99 -0.15 -8.18
C ALA A 188 -0.85 0.53 -8.94
N VAL A 189 -0.43 1.71 -8.45
CA VAL A 189 0.69 2.46 -9.01
C VAL A 189 1.62 2.99 -7.90
N ALA A 190 2.90 3.15 -8.22
CA ALA A 190 3.87 3.81 -7.36
C ALA A 190 4.85 4.66 -8.18
N ILE A 191 5.16 5.86 -7.68
CA ILE A 191 6.06 6.80 -8.35
C ILE A 191 7.47 6.69 -7.78
N ASP A 192 8.44 6.50 -8.67
CA ASP A 192 9.86 6.71 -8.41
C ASP A 192 10.23 8.15 -8.80
N PRO A 193 10.43 9.04 -7.83
CA PRO A 193 10.73 10.44 -8.10
C PRO A 193 12.16 10.66 -8.62
N ILE A 194 13.03 9.67 -8.50
CA ILE A 194 14.45 9.77 -8.84
C ILE A 194 14.67 9.48 -10.32
N HIS A 195 14.04 8.42 -10.83
CA HIS A 195 14.17 8.01 -12.23
C HIS A 195 12.98 8.47 -13.08
N HIS A 196 12.07 9.28 -12.50
CA HIS A 196 10.88 9.81 -13.14
C HIS A 196 10.06 8.69 -13.81
N ALA A 197 9.78 7.66 -13.03
CA ALA A 197 9.07 6.48 -13.48
C ALA A 197 7.82 6.19 -12.61
N CYS A 198 6.76 5.75 -13.28
CA CYS A 198 5.54 5.24 -12.66
C CYS A 198 5.52 3.73 -12.85
N TYR A 199 5.52 2.98 -11.75
CA TYR A 199 5.40 1.53 -11.76
C TYR A 199 3.96 1.13 -11.49
N MET A 200 3.49 0.04 -12.12
CA MET A 200 2.10 -0.39 -12.05
C MET A 200 1.99 -1.90 -11.98
N THR A 201 1.04 -2.38 -11.20
CA THR A 201 0.62 -3.78 -11.16
C THR A 201 -0.64 -3.98 -12.00
N GLU A 202 -0.84 -5.21 -12.46
CA GLU A 202 -1.98 -5.62 -13.26
C GLU A 202 -2.57 -6.91 -12.69
N ASP A 203 -3.81 -6.86 -12.20
CA ASP A 203 -4.55 -8.07 -11.88
C ASP A 203 -5.42 -8.52 -13.06
N GLY A 204 -5.45 -9.80 -13.31
CA GLY A 204 -6.07 -10.35 -14.53
C GLY A 204 -5.27 -9.97 -15.80
N GLY A 205 -5.98 -9.77 -16.91
CA GLY A 205 -5.40 -9.31 -18.18
C GLY A 205 -4.16 -10.07 -18.62
N ASN A 206 -3.04 -9.36 -18.81
CA ASN A 206 -1.76 -9.94 -19.22
C ASN A 206 -0.87 -10.32 -18.04
N GLN A 207 -1.23 -9.90 -16.82
CA GLN A 207 -0.50 -10.18 -15.58
C GLN A 207 0.96 -9.74 -15.64
N ARG A 208 1.20 -8.47 -16.00
CA ARG A 208 2.53 -7.89 -16.12
C ARG A 208 2.83 -6.94 -14.97
N PHE A 209 4.13 -6.76 -14.72
CA PHE A 209 4.64 -5.65 -13.92
C PHE A 209 5.15 -4.58 -14.87
N TRP A 210 4.55 -3.40 -14.80
CA TRP A 210 4.70 -2.32 -15.76
C TRP A 210 5.57 -1.19 -15.21
N ARG A 211 6.18 -0.44 -16.14
CA ARG A 211 6.85 0.82 -15.85
C ARG A 211 6.58 1.82 -16.99
N PHE A 212 6.17 3.03 -16.64
CA PHE A 212 6.16 4.17 -17.54
C PHE A 212 7.30 5.12 -17.15
N VAL A 213 8.18 5.47 -18.07
CA VAL A 213 9.27 6.42 -17.85
C VAL A 213 8.93 7.69 -18.61
N SER A 214 8.77 8.82 -17.89
CA SER A 214 8.44 10.11 -18.47
C SER A 214 9.58 10.66 -19.33
N ASP A 215 9.25 11.26 -20.46
CA ASP A 215 10.18 12.06 -21.25
C ASP A 215 10.58 13.33 -20.48
N GLU A 216 11.76 13.91 -20.76
CA GLU A 216 12.18 15.19 -20.17
C GLU A 216 11.17 16.32 -20.42
N SER A 217 10.48 16.32 -21.56
CA SER A 217 9.45 17.29 -21.91
C SER A 217 8.15 17.14 -21.12
N ASP A 218 7.94 16.01 -20.46
CA ASP A 218 6.81 15.69 -19.60
C ASP A 218 7.04 16.11 -18.13
N LEU A 219 8.26 16.58 -17.82
CA LEU A 219 8.65 16.98 -16.49
C LEU A 219 8.45 18.50 -16.30
N SER A 220 8.00 18.86 -15.12
CA SER A 220 7.87 20.26 -14.69
C SER A 220 8.29 20.42 -13.23
N ASP A 221 8.70 21.63 -12.84
CA ASP A 221 8.92 21.96 -11.43
C ASP A 221 7.59 22.44 -10.81
N ASP A 222 7.21 21.79 -9.72
CA ASP A 222 6.08 22.21 -8.88
C ASP A 222 6.59 22.52 -7.46
N ASN A 223 6.99 23.78 -7.24
CA ASN A 223 7.52 24.26 -5.96
C ASN A 223 8.72 23.47 -5.42
N GLY A 224 9.61 23.05 -6.30
CA GLY A 224 10.83 22.30 -5.96
C GLY A 224 10.63 20.78 -5.92
N VAL A 225 9.46 20.30 -6.29
CA VAL A 225 9.18 18.89 -6.54
C VAL A 225 9.07 18.68 -8.04
N THR A 226 9.79 17.71 -8.60
CA THR A 226 9.64 17.34 -10.01
C THR A 226 8.29 16.63 -10.18
N ARG A 227 7.41 17.24 -10.98
CA ARG A 227 6.13 16.67 -11.37
C ARG A 227 6.27 15.99 -12.73
N MET A 228 5.78 14.77 -12.84
CA MET A 228 5.60 14.06 -14.10
C MET A 228 4.19 14.35 -14.64
N GLY A 229 4.08 14.73 -15.90
CA GLY A 229 2.78 14.93 -16.56
C GLY A 229 2.01 13.63 -16.77
N LEU A 230 2.75 12.50 -16.87
CA LEU A 230 2.23 11.16 -17.19
C LEU A 230 1.46 11.15 -18.52
N GLU A 231 1.96 11.94 -19.50
CA GLU A 231 1.35 12.12 -20.82
C GLU A 231 2.31 11.75 -21.96
N SER A 232 3.62 11.92 -21.77
CA SER A 232 4.66 11.61 -22.75
C SER A 232 5.80 10.82 -22.12
N GLY A 233 6.07 9.63 -22.64
CA GLY A 233 7.09 8.73 -22.13
C GLY A 233 7.06 7.36 -22.79
N THR A 234 7.71 6.41 -22.16
CA THR A 234 7.86 5.04 -22.68
C THR A 234 7.26 4.04 -21.69
N LEU A 235 6.26 3.28 -22.16
CA LEU A 235 5.69 2.17 -21.41
C LEU A 235 6.53 0.90 -21.61
N GLN A 236 6.81 0.18 -20.54
CA GLN A 236 7.68 -1.00 -20.54
C GLN A 236 7.09 -2.10 -19.63
N VAL A 237 7.46 -3.36 -19.93
CA VAL A 237 7.22 -4.52 -19.07
C VAL A 237 8.51 -5.07 -18.52
N LEU A 238 8.47 -5.58 -17.29
CA LEU A 238 9.61 -6.21 -16.64
C LEU A 238 9.83 -7.62 -17.18
N SER A 239 11.10 -7.99 -17.39
CA SER A 239 11.54 -9.32 -17.77
C SER A 239 12.60 -9.83 -16.79
N ILE A 240 12.30 -10.93 -16.08
CA ILE A 240 13.27 -11.68 -15.29
C ILE A 240 14.01 -12.62 -16.22
N GLN A 241 15.33 -12.71 -16.09
CA GLN A 241 16.15 -13.59 -16.90
C GLN A 241 15.67 -15.05 -16.84
N GLY A 242 15.34 -15.61 -18.01
CA GLY A 242 14.81 -16.98 -18.15
C GLY A 242 13.29 -17.07 -18.20
N PHE A 243 12.58 -15.94 -17.99
CA PHE A 243 11.11 -15.84 -18.01
C PHE A 243 10.60 -14.69 -18.91
N GLU A 244 11.40 -14.28 -19.90
CA GLU A 244 11.13 -13.14 -20.76
C GLU A 244 9.94 -13.35 -21.70
N ASP A 245 9.61 -14.62 -21.96
CA ASP A 245 8.58 -15.03 -22.94
C ASP A 245 7.22 -15.32 -22.25
N GLY A 246 6.82 -14.54 -21.25
CA GLY A 246 5.57 -14.71 -20.55
C GLY A 246 5.52 -15.92 -19.61
N GLY A 247 6.67 -16.40 -19.17
CA GLY A 247 6.77 -17.43 -18.13
C GLY A 247 6.44 -16.88 -16.74
N TYR A 248 6.00 -17.79 -15.84
CA TYR A 248 5.86 -17.50 -14.41
C TYR A 248 7.09 -18.03 -13.68
N PRO A 249 7.81 -17.22 -12.88
CA PRO A 249 8.89 -17.71 -12.05
C PRO A 249 8.36 -18.58 -10.91
N GLU A 250 8.96 -19.74 -10.72
CA GLU A 250 8.73 -20.54 -9.53
C GLU A 250 9.43 -19.91 -8.32
N ALA A 251 8.96 -20.19 -7.11
CA ALA A 251 9.56 -19.62 -5.90
C ALA A 251 11.06 -19.84 -5.79
N ALA A 252 11.56 -21.01 -6.20
CA ALA A 252 12.97 -21.34 -6.15
C ALA A 252 13.84 -20.45 -7.06
N ASP A 253 13.23 -19.85 -8.09
CA ASP A 253 13.94 -19.09 -9.11
C ASP A 253 14.21 -17.64 -8.68
N ALA A 254 13.46 -17.11 -7.72
CA ALA A 254 13.53 -15.72 -7.30
C ALA A 254 13.64 -15.50 -5.78
N ARG A 255 14.13 -16.51 -5.02
CA ARG A 255 14.44 -16.39 -3.58
C ARG A 255 15.76 -15.69 -3.31
N SER A 256 16.57 -15.51 -4.32
CA SER A 256 17.75 -14.65 -4.30
C SER A 256 17.62 -13.64 -5.41
N PRO A 257 18.27 -12.46 -5.31
CA PRO A 257 18.14 -11.40 -6.28
C PRO A 257 18.41 -11.85 -7.72
N GLN A 258 17.43 -11.69 -8.60
CA GLN A 258 17.52 -12.03 -10.02
C GLN A 258 17.65 -10.76 -10.85
N PRO A 259 18.55 -10.73 -11.85
CA PRO A 259 18.65 -9.59 -12.74
C PRO A 259 17.41 -9.47 -13.62
N VAL A 260 16.96 -8.23 -13.82
CA VAL A 260 15.84 -7.90 -14.69
C VAL A 260 16.24 -6.95 -15.81
N THR A 261 15.43 -6.96 -16.86
CA THR A 261 15.47 -6.00 -17.96
C THR A 261 14.06 -5.43 -18.19
N TRP A 262 13.98 -4.36 -18.97
CA TRP A 262 12.72 -3.71 -19.31
C TRP A 262 12.54 -3.69 -20.82
N GLU A 263 11.40 -4.16 -21.29
CA GLU A 263 11.04 -4.25 -22.70
C GLU A 263 9.99 -3.20 -23.03
N THR A 264 10.25 -2.39 -24.05
CA THR A 264 9.31 -1.36 -24.51
C THR A 264 8.07 -1.98 -25.15
N VAL A 265 6.91 -1.45 -24.80
CA VAL A 265 5.62 -1.85 -25.34
C VAL A 265 4.95 -0.64 -25.99
N ASP A 266 4.47 -0.83 -27.23
CA ASP A 266 3.74 0.20 -27.94
C ASP A 266 2.28 0.30 -27.42
N ILE A 267 1.77 1.52 -27.40
CA ILE A 267 0.34 1.81 -27.14
C ILE A 267 -0.25 2.60 -28.31
N ASP A 268 -1.55 2.44 -28.55
CA ASP A 268 -2.27 3.30 -29.49
C ASP A 268 -2.72 4.61 -28.80
N THR A 269 -3.35 5.50 -29.56
CA THR A 269 -3.81 6.82 -29.04
C THR A 269 -4.89 6.74 -27.97
N SER A 270 -5.49 5.58 -27.75
CA SER A 270 -6.44 5.34 -26.65
C SER A 270 -5.78 4.77 -25.38
N GLY A 271 -4.48 4.49 -25.46
CA GLY A 271 -3.72 3.82 -24.40
C GLY A 271 -3.74 2.28 -24.49
N ARG A 272 -4.43 1.71 -25.51
CA ARG A 272 -4.48 0.25 -25.64
C ARG A 272 -3.09 -0.29 -25.97
N VAL A 273 -2.67 -1.24 -25.18
CA VAL A 273 -1.38 -1.93 -25.33
C VAL A 273 -1.35 -2.78 -26.60
N LEU A 274 -0.29 -2.64 -27.38
CA LEU A 274 -0.07 -3.33 -28.65
C LEU A 274 1.06 -4.35 -28.47
N PHE A 275 0.77 -5.45 -27.81
CA PHE A 275 1.74 -6.55 -27.75
C PHE A 275 1.92 -7.21 -29.11
N PRO A 276 3.15 -7.66 -29.45
CA PRO A 276 3.33 -8.58 -30.55
C PRO A 276 2.54 -9.87 -30.25
N THR A 277 1.47 -10.09 -31.00
CA THR A 277 0.68 -11.32 -30.87
C THR A 277 1.38 -12.47 -31.59
N PHE A 278 1.63 -13.56 -30.86
CA PHE A 278 1.95 -14.86 -31.45
C PHE A 278 0.67 -15.66 -31.75
N GLN A 279 0.81 -16.73 -32.50
CA GLN A 279 -0.32 -17.59 -32.91
C GLN A 279 -1.08 -18.07 -31.66
N ASN A 280 -2.18 -17.49 -31.32
CA ASN A 280 -3.20 -17.82 -30.32
C ASN A 280 -3.56 -16.67 -29.33
N ASP A 281 -3.31 -15.41 -29.69
CA ASP A 281 -3.58 -14.22 -28.86
C ASP A 281 -2.82 -14.17 -27.51
N GLU A 282 -1.81 -15.00 -27.29
CA GLU A 282 -0.96 -14.93 -26.11
C GLU A 282 0.21 -13.98 -26.37
N THR A 283 0.32 -12.95 -25.52
CA THR A 283 1.53 -12.14 -25.50
C THR A 283 2.64 -12.92 -24.81
N THR A 284 3.83 -12.89 -25.43
CA THR A 284 5.03 -13.53 -24.88
C THR A 284 6.02 -12.53 -24.33
N GLN A 285 5.76 -11.22 -24.46
CA GLN A 285 6.66 -10.18 -23.98
C GLN A 285 6.56 -9.99 -22.48
N GLY A 286 7.69 -9.96 -21.78
CA GLY A 286 7.81 -9.75 -20.34
C GLY A 286 7.48 -10.98 -19.49
N THR A 287 7.88 -10.94 -18.23
CA THR A 287 7.56 -11.97 -17.23
C THR A 287 6.13 -11.81 -16.72
N ARG A 288 5.44 -12.90 -16.46
CA ARG A 288 4.13 -12.90 -15.81
C ARG A 288 4.26 -12.95 -14.30
N PHE A 289 3.39 -12.19 -13.64
CA PHE A 289 3.18 -12.21 -12.19
C PHE A 289 1.73 -12.64 -11.92
N ALA A 290 1.55 -13.56 -10.98
CA ALA A 290 0.25 -14.20 -10.75
C ALA A 290 -0.71 -13.29 -9.97
N GLY A 291 -1.42 -12.40 -10.66
CA GLY A 291 -2.31 -11.40 -10.04
C GLY A 291 -1.48 -10.35 -9.31
N GLY A 292 -1.09 -9.28 -10.01
CA GLY A 292 -0.32 -8.20 -9.42
C GLY A 292 -1.22 -7.27 -8.65
N GLU A 293 -0.96 -7.09 -7.37
CA GLU A 293 -1.76 -6.36 -6.40
C GLU A 293 -1.08 -5.04 -5.98
N GLY A 294 -1.29 -4.63 -4.72
CA GLY A 294 -0.72 -3.40 -4.18
C GLY A 294 0.77 -3.23 -4.40
N ILE A 295 1.21 -1.97 -4.58
CA ILE A 295 2.60 -1.61 -4.83
C ILE A 295 2.99 -0.38 -4.02
N TRP A 296 4.25 -0.31 -3.58
CA TRP A 296 4.78 0.85 -2.87
C TRP A 296 6.24 1.13 -3.21
N TYR A 297 6.56 2.41 -3.45
CA TYR A 297 7.94 2.91 -3.54
C TYR A 297 8.45 3.28 -2.16
N TYR A 298 9.64 2.80 -1.81
CA TYR A 298 10.32 3.18 -0.58
C TYR A 298 11.75 3.64 -0.86
N GLU A 299 12.08 4.85 -0.41
CA GLU A 299 13.45 5.36 -0.46
C GLU A 299 14.19 5.01 0.84
N ILE A 300 15.20 4.15 0.74
CA ILE A 300 16.03 3.75 1.88
C ILE A 300 16.81 4.98 2.39
N PRO A 301 16.74 5.29 3.70
CA PRO A 301 17.54 6.35 4.29
C PRO A 301 19.02 6.22 3.96
N GLU A 302 19.69 7.29 3.59
CA GLU A 302 21.09 7.27 3.10
C GLU A 302 22.04 6.50 4.01
N ALA A 303 21.87 6.64 5.33
CA ALA A 303 22.71 5.96 6.33
C ALA A 303 22.56 4.43 6.36
N LEU A 304 21.46 3.89 5.76
CA LEU A 304 21.15 2.45 5.75
C LEU A 304 21.39 1.82 4.37
N ARG A 305 21.73 2.61 3.35
CA ARG A 305 21.96 2.10 2.00
C ARG A 305 23.19 1.22 1.94
N GLN A 306 23.04 0.03 1.37
CA GLN A 306 24.13 -0.94 1.19
C GLN A 306 24.06 -1.51 -0.24
N THR A 307 25.20 -1.98 -0.76
CA THR A 307 25.26 -2.65 -2.04
C THR A 307 24.87 -4.12 -1.87
N PRO A 308 23.81 -4.61 -2.56
CA PRO A 308 23.38 -6.00 -2.46
C PRO A 308 24.36 -6.95 -3.14
N ALA A 309 24.23 -8.25 -2.85
CA ALA A 309 24.91 -9.29 -3.60
C ALA A 309 24.48 -9.23 -5.08
N GLY A 310 25.46 -9.24 -5.98
CA GLY A 310 25.19 -9.06 -7.43
C GLY A 310 24.94 -7.63 -7.88
N GLY A 311 24.79 -6.67 -6.97
CA GLY A 311 24.67 -5.24 -7.26
C GLY A 311 26.02 -4.54 -7.48
N SER A 312 25.96 -3.29 -7.91
CA SER A 312 27.14 -2.45 -8.19
C SER A 312 27.15 -1.13 -7.43
N VAL A 313 26.01 -0.71 -6.91
CA VAL A 313 25.82 0.54 -6.16
C VAL A 313 24.93 0.29 -4.93
N PRO A 314 25.00 1.15 -3.90
CA PRO A 314 24.07 1.04 -2.77
C PRO A 314 22.61 1.18 -3.22
N THR A 315 21.74 0.29 -2.76
CA THR A 315 20.29 0.35 -3.01
C THR A 315 19.71 1.62 -2.39
N ARG A 316 19.00 2.40 -3.21
CA ARG A 316 18.33 3.63 -2.78
C ARG A 316 16.81 3.47 -2.82
N GLY A 317 16.26 3.11 -3.95
CA GLY A 317 14.84 2.93 -4.17
C GLY A 317 14.45 1.47 -4.27
N VAL A 318 13.39 1.07 -3.55
CA VAL A 318 12.83 -0.29 -3.63
C VAL A 318 11.35 -0.18 -3.95
N MET A 319 10.89 -0.96 -4.94
CA MET A 319 9.47 -1.24 -5.15
C MET A 319 9.09 -2.52 -4.43
N PHE A 320 8.15 -2.42 -3.51
CA PHE A 320 7.48 -3.58 -2.93
C PHE A 320 6.16 -3.77 -3.64
N PHE A 321 5.82 -4.99 -4.01
CA PHE A 321 4.50 -5.32 -4.56
C PHE A 321 4.08 -6.73 -4.21
N ALA A 322 2.79 -6.96 -4.21
CA ALA A 322 2.20 -8.27 -3.92
C ALA A 322 1.71 -8.96 -5.19
N THR A 323 1.62 -10.29 -5.14
CA THR A 323 0.96 -11.14 -6.14
C THR A 323 0.05 -12.14 -5.43
N LYS A 324 -1.27 -11.97 -5.60
CA LYS A 324 -2.31 -12.74 -4.87
C LYS A 324 -2.36 -14.19 -5.32
N GLY A 325 -2.24 -14.44 -6.61
CA GLY A 325 -2.42 -15.79 -7.19
C GLY A 325 -1.37 -16.80 -6.77
N ASP A 326 -0.21 -16.37 -6.29
CA ASP A 326 0.87 -17.22 -5.75
C ASP A 326 1.33 -16.80 -4.34
N ASN A 327 0.56 -15.92 -3.68
CA ASN A 327 0.76 -15.48 -2.29
C ASN A 327 2.19 -14.97 -2.01
N ARG A 328 2.71 -14.09 -2.87
CA ARG A 328 4.08 -13.56 -2.75
C ARG A 328 4.12 -12.08 -2.54
N VAL A 329 5.17 -11.63 -1.85
CA VAL A 329 5.59 -10.23 -1.81
C VAL A 329 6.99 -10.14 -2.40
N TRP A 330 7.14 -9.20 -3.31
CA TRP A 330 8.36 -8.96 -4.06
C TRP A 330 9.03 -7.67 -3.61
N ALA A 331 10.35 -7.63 -3.71
CA ALA A 331 11.16 -6.43 -3.59
C ALA A 331 12.01 -6.26 -4.85
N TYR A 332 11.93 -5.09 -5.48
CA TYR A 332 12.69 -4.74 -6.67
C TYR A 332 13.63 -3.56 -6.36
N ASP A 333 14.93 -3.81 -6.38
CA ASP A 333 16.00 -2.80 -6.27
C ASP A 333 16.16 -2.08 -7.61
N ILE A 334 15.77 -0.82 -7.63
CA ILE A 334 15.68 -0.02 -8.85
C ILE A 334 17.07 0.28 -9.42
N GLU A 335 18.05 0.63 -8.59
CA GLU A 335 19.40 1.01 -9.02
C GLU A 335 20.18 -0.17 -9.60
N ASN A 336 20.04 -1.34 -9.00
CA ASN A 336 20.78 -2.53 -9.41
C ASN A 336 20.02 -3.40 -10.38
N GLN A 337 18.75 -3.11 -10.67
CA GLN A 337 17.87 -3.91 -11.52
C GLN A 337 17.80 -5.36 -11.05
N LEU A 338 17.56 -5.55 -9.74
CA LEU A 338 17.48 -6.85 -9.08
C LEU A 338 16.11 -7.02 -8.43
N ILE A 339 15.50 -8.19 -8.58
CA ILE A 339 14.21 -8.53 -7.97
C ILE A 339 14.32 -9.82 -7.16
N GLU A 340 13.68 -9.87 -5.99
CA GLU A 340 13.56 -11.09 -5.20
C GLU A 340 12.18 -11.21 -4.53
N ILE A 341 11.82 -12.45 -4.17
CA ILE A 341 10.66 -12.75 -3.35
C ILE A 341 11.07 -12.62 -1.89
N ILE A 342 10.45 -11.67 -1.17
CA ILE A 342 10.68 -11.46 0.27
C ILE A 342 9.64 -12.16 1.16
N TYR A 343 8.53 -12.61 0.60
CA TYR A 343 7.54 -13.45 1.25
C TYR A 343 6.92 -14.42 0.25
N ASP A 344 6.68 -15.67 0.67
CA ASP A 344 6.07 -16.73 -0.14
C ASP A 344 5.34 -17.72 0.77
N ASN A 345 4.02 -17.63 0.85
CA ASN A 345 3.21 -18.43 1.74
C ASN A 345 3.30 -19.95 1.42
N ASP A 346 3.29 -20.31 0.13
CA ASP A 346 3.20 -21.71 -0.31
C ASP A 346 4.44 -22.52 0.06
N ASN A 347 5.58 -21.83 0.20
CA ASN A 347 6.88 -22.45 0.47
C ASN A 347 7.40 -22.26 1.90
N MET A 348 6.69 -21.51 2.74
CA MET A 348 7.15 -21.18 4.09
C MET A 348 6.70 -22.15 5.16
N GLN A 349 6.05 -23.27 4.86
CA GLN A 349 5.56 -24.28 5.82
C GLN A 349 4.98 -23.68 7.12
N MET A 350 4.32 -22.55 7.02
CA MET A 350 3.70 -21.89 8.14
C MET A 350 2.32 -22.53 8.37
N GLU A 351 2.07 -23.10 9.54
CA GLU A 351 0.73 -23.57 9.92
C GLU A 351 -0.31 -22.44 9.89
N THR A 352 0.15 -21.18 9.80
CA THR A 352 -0.67 -19.96 9.82
C THR A 352 0.00 -18.83 9.04
N GLY A 353 0.52 -19.08 7.84
CA GLY A 353 0.93 -18.03 6.92
C GLY A 353 -0.25 -17.10 6.62
N PHE A 354 0.03 -15.85 6.27
CA PHE A 354 -0.98 -15.02 5.66
C PHE A 354 -1.05 -15.35 4.17
N ASP A 355 -2.24 -15.40 3.63
CA ASP A 355 -2.52 -15.74 2.24
C ASP A 355 -3.43 -14.68 1.60
N GLN A 356 -3.61 -14.78 0.29
CA GLN A 356 -4.34 -13.76 -0.46
C GLN A 356 -3.78 -12.35 -0.19
N VAL A 357 -2.43 -12.24 -0.34
CA VAL A 357 -1.72 -10.97 -0.19
C VAL A 357 -2.24 -9.96 -1.20
N ASP A 358 -2.51 -8.76 -0.75
CA ASP A 358 -3.16 -7.72 -1.53
C ASP A 358 -2.42 -6.38 -1.41
N ASN A 359 -3.04 -5.38 -0.79
CA ASN A 359 -2.45 -4.05 -0.69
C ASN A 359 -1.12 -4.05 0.08
N VAL A 360 -0.16 -3.30 -0.43
CA VAL A 360 1.17 -3.10 0.20
C VAL A 360 1.36 -1.62 0.51
N VAL A 361 1.82 -1.34 1.73
CA VAL A 361 2.25 0.01 2.15
C VAL A 361 3.52 -0.07 2.97
N VAL A 362 4.37 0.95 2.89
CA VAL A 362 5.53 1.06 3.79
C VAL A 362 5.32 2.24 4.74
N SER A 363 5.48 2.00 6.04
CA SER A 363 5.38 3.06 7.04
C SER A 363 6.48 4.11 6.85
N PRO A 364 6.30 5.36 7.33
CA PRO A 364 7.39 6.34 7.36
C PRO A 364 8.64 5.86 8.10
N SER A 365 8.47 4.87 8.97
CA SER A 365 9.55 4.22 9.75
C SER A 365 10.13 2.98 9.06
N GLY A 366 9.75 2.67 7.82
CA GLY A 366 10.33 1.60 7.01
C GLY A 366 9.75 0.20 7.24
N ASP A 367 8.60 0.07 7.90
CA ASP A 367 7.91 -1.21 8.02
C ASP A 367 7.10 -1.51 6.76
N VAL A 368 7.26 -2.69 6.19
CA VAL A 368 6.45 -3.17 5.06
C VAL A 368 5.21 -3.86 5.60
N LEU A 369 4.04 -3.33 5.28
CA LEU A 369 2.75 -3.89 5.66
C LEU A 369 2.05 -4.46 4.44
N VAL A 370 1.38 -5.59 4.65
CA VAL A 370 0.57 -6.27 3.63
C VAL A 370 -0.81 -6.54 4.20
N ALA A 371 -1.84 -6.16 3.47
CA ALA A 371 -3.23 -6.49 3.76
C ALA A 371 -3.61 -7.79 3.08
N GLU A 372 -4.58 -8.52 3.65
CA GLU A 372 -5.14 -9.74 3.09
C GLU A 372 -6.52 -9.49 2.49
N ASP A 373 -6.72 -10.00 1.28
CA ASP A 373 -8.04 -10.27 0.72
C ASP A 373 -8.46 -11.68 1.12
N GLY A 374 -9.32 -11.80 2.09
CA GLY A 374 -9.81 -13.11 2.50
C GLY A 374 -10.37 -13.20 3.90
N ALA A 375 -10.83 -14.40 4.26
CA ALA A 375 -11.62 -14.66 5.47
C ALA A 375 -10.94 -14.29 6.80
N LEU A 376 -9.62 -14.14 6.82
CA LEU A 376 -8.88 -13.81 8.05
C LEU A 376 -8.72 -12.31 8.26
N MET A 377 -8.86 -11.50 7.21
CA MET A 377 -8.87 -10.03 7.26
C MET A 377 -7.76 -9.46 8.15
N ARG A 378 -6.52 -9.73 7.79
CA ARG A 378 -5.35 -9.30 8.57
C ARG A 378 -4.57 -8.19 7.87
N LEU A 379 -3.95 -7.33 8.68
CA LEU A 379 -2.88 -6.45 8.26
C LEU A 379 -1.59 -6.91 8.96
N VAL A 380 -0.61 -7.28 8.16
CA VAL A 380 0.59 -7.99 8.62
C VAL A 380 1.83 -7.18 8.30
N VAL A 381 2.77 -7.10 9.24
CA VAL A 381 4.11 -6.54 9.04
C VAL A 381 5.02 -7.63 8.51
N VAL A 382 5.54 -7.46 7.30
CA VAL A 382 6.60 -8.31 6.73
C VAL A 382 7.93 -7.83 7.26
N VAL A 383 8.61 -8.68 8.04
CA VAL A 383 9.90 -8.34 8.65
C VAL A 383 11.01 -8.98 7.83
N PRO A 384 11.84 -8.21 7.10
CA PRO A 384 12.99 -8.75 6.37
C PRO A 384 13.88 -9.57 7.29
N ASN A 385 14.23 -10.79 6.88
CA ASN A 385 15.02 -11.75 7.67
C ASN A 385 14.43 -12.11 9.06
N GLY A 386 13.12 -11.89 9.25
CA GLY A 386 12.42 -12.13 10.50
C GLY A 386 11.11 -12.86 10.33
N GLN A 387 10.33 -12.92 11.39
CA GLN A 387 8.97 -13.46 11.38
C GLN A 387 7.98 -12.33 11.11
N ALA A 388 7.01 -12.58 10.23
CA ALA A 388 5.88 -11.65 10.05
C ALA A 388 5.15 -11.41 11.38
N LYS A 389 4.65 -10.18 11.58
CA LYS A 389 3.92 -9.77 12.78
C LYS A 389 2.50 -9.37 12.43
N LEU A 390 1.54 -9.86 13.19
CA LEU A 390 0.16 -9.42 13.06
C LEU A 390 0.00 -8.04 13.69
N LEU A 391 -0.32 -7.03 12.87
CA LEU A 391 -0.62 -5.68 13.35
C LEU A 391 -2.10 -5.55 13.70
N MET A 392 -2.99 -6.07 12.87
CA MET A 392 -4.42 -5.95 13.08
C MET A 392 -5.16 -7.13 12.46
N GLN A 393 -6.30 -7.49 13.04
CA GLN A 393 -7.23 -8.46 12.49
C GLN A 393 -8.66 -8.06 12.80
N ILE A 394 -9.56 -8.25 11.83
CA ILE A 394 -11.01 -8.28 12.04
C ILE A 394 -11.46 -9.72 11.87
N THR A 395 -11.95 -10.36 12.96
CA THR A 395 -12.25 -11.81 12.92
C THR A 395 -13.64 -12.13 12.42
N LYS A 396 -14.44 -11.12 12.10
CA LYS A 396 -15.81 -11.27 11.62
C LYS A 396 -15.99 -10.69 10.24
N GLY A 397 -16.56 -11.47 9.37
CA GLY A 397 -16.85 -11.11 7.99
C GLY A 397 -16.20 -12.04 6.99
N GLY A 398 -16.54 -11.88 5.73
CA GLY A 398 -15.93 -12.53 4.58
C GLY A 398 -15.47 -11.47 3.59
N SER A 399 -14.87 -10.42 4.11
CA SER A 399 -14.37 -9.26 3.38
C SER A 399 -12.85 -9.29 3.27
N GLU A 400 -12.28 -8.21 2.89
CA GLU A 400 -10.84 -7.96 2.79
C GLU A 400 -10.44 -6.70 3.54
N ILE A 401 -9.16 -6.56 3.84
CA ILE A 401 -8.57 -5.33 4.36
C ILE A 401 -7.93 -4.58 3.21
N THR A 402 -8.38 -3.34 2.99
CA THR A 402 -7.96 -2.51 1.87
C THR A 402 -7.46 -1.13 2.30
N GLY A 403 -6.78 -0.43 1.40
CA GLY A 403 -6.39 0.97 1.50
C GLY A 403 -5.52 1.35 2.70
N PRO A 404 -4.58 0.51 3.19
CA PRO A 404 -3.74 0.91 4.32
C PRO A 404 -2.92 2.14 3.98
N ALA A 405 -3.04 3.20 4.79
CA ALA A 405 -2.34 4.47 4.54
C ALA A 405 -1.95 5.17 5.84
N PHE A 406 -0.67 5.50 5.99
CA PHE A 406 -0.16 6.23 7.15
C PHE A 406 -0.29 7.75 6.98
N THR A 407 -0.52 8.45 8.10
CA THR A 407 -0.21 9.89 8.15
C THR A 407 1.30 10.10 7.94
N PRO A 408 1.72 11.28 7.41
CA PRO A 408 3.14 11.53 7.13
C PRO A 408 4.07 11.41 8.35
N ASP A 409 3.56 11.62 9.55
CA ASP A 409 4.29 11.47 10.82
C ASP A 409 4.23 10.04 11.40
N GLY A 410 3.52 9.12 10.71
CA GLY A 410 3.32 7.74 11.14
C GLY A 410 2.43 7.57 12.38
N SER A 411 1.76 8.64 12.86
CA SER A 411 0.97 8.58 14.09
C SER A 411 -0.36 7.86 13.93
N ARG A 412 -0.85 7.74 12.71
CA ARG A 412 -2.13 7.10 12.39
C ARG A 412 -1.99 6.24 11.14
N LEU A 413 -2.76 5.18 11.10
CA LEU A 413 -2.92 4.29 9.95
C LEU A 413 -4.41 4.15 9.67
N TYR A 414 -4.82 4.50 8.45
CA TYR A 414 -6.16 4.25 7.92
C TYR A 414 -6.18 2.94 7.17
N PHE A 415 -7.31 2.26 7.15
CA PHE A 415 -7.59 1.07 6.34
C PHE A 415 -9.10 0.84 6.28
N SER A 416 -9.55 0.01 5.36
CA SER A 416 -10.96 -0.34 5.24
C SER A 416 -11.17 -1.86 5.36
N SER A 417 -12.34 -2.25 5.88
CA SER A 417 -12.95 -3.53 5.61
C SER A 417 -13.88 -3.30 4.43
N GLN A 418 -13.53 -3.76 3.25
CA GLN A 418 -14.14 -3.36 1.99
C GLN A 418 -15.66 -3.58 1.98
N ARG A 419 -16.11 -4.79 2.31
CA ARG A 419 -17.55 -5.15 2.34
C ARG A 419 -18.14 -5.13 3.75
N GLY A 420 -17.33 -4.63 4.71
CA GLY A 420 -17.71 -4.50 6.10
C GLY A 420 -17.71 -5.82 6.87
N PRO A 421 -17.87 -5.70 8.20
CA PRO A 421 -17.95 -6.84 9.09
C PRO A 421 -19.32 -7.50 8.99
N SER A 422 -19.63 -8.04 7.83
CA SER A 422 -20.87 -8.74 7.61
C SER A 422 -20.88 -10.12 8.25
N GLY A 423 -22.08 -10.66 8.41
CA GLY A 423 -22.26 -12.06 8.75
C GLY A 423 -21.58 -12.98 7.71
N ALA A 424 -21.38 -14.23 8.10
CA ALA A 424 -20.75 -15.28 7.28
C ALA A 424 -21.41 -15.57 5.92
N ASP A 425 -22.47 -14.88 5.56
CA ASP A 425 -23.23 -15.02 4.32
C ASP A 425 -22.93 -13.92 3.28
N GLY A 426 -21.97 -13.03 3.56
CA GLY A 426 -21.64 -11.94 2.64
C GLY A 426 -22.73 -10.86 2.52
N SER A 427 -23.80 -10.94 3.34
CA SER A 427 -24.85 -9.91 3.39
C SER A 427 -24.39 -8.72 4.23
N GLY A 428 -23.32 -8.04 3.78
CA GLY A 428 -22.59 -7.03 4.50
C GLY A 428 -23.44 -5.91 5.09
N THR A 429 -22.93 -5.36 6.20
CA THR A 429 -23.43 -4.09 6.73
C THR A 429 -22.83 -2.89 5.98
N GLY A 430 -22.21 -3.15 4.81
CA GLY A 430 -21.50 -2.18 4.01
C GLY A 430 -20.06 -1.93 4.46
N GLY A 431 -19.23 -1.42 3.57
CA GLY A 431 -17.84 -1.12 3.80
C GLY A 431 -17.62 -0.18 4.99
N ALA A 432 -16.50 -0.35 5.68
CA ALA A 432 -16.17 0.45 6.85
C ALA A 432 -14.70 0.84 6.85
N THR A 433 -14.42 2.12 7.05
CA THR A 433 -13.08 2.68 7.15
C THR A 433 -12.71 2.94 8.59
N PHE A 434 -11.52 2.49 8.97
CA PHE A 434 -10.99 2.56 10.32
C PHE A 434 -9.73 3.42 10.40
N GLU A 435 -9.41 3.87 11.58
CA GLU A 435 -8.16 4.50 11.95
C GLU A 435 -7.55 3.76 13.15
N ILE A 436 -6.26 3.45 13.07
CA ILE A 436 -5.45 2.98 14.19
C ILE A 436 -4.48 4.09 14.61
N THR A 437 -4.42 4.40 15.91
CA THR A 437 -3.36 5.27 16.45
C THR A 437 -2.12 4.44 16.75
N ILE A 438 -0.98 4.84 16.19
CA ILE A 438 0.32 4.18 16.37
C ILE A 438 1.05 4.85 17.54
N PRO A 439 1.46 4.12 18.59
CA PRO A 439 2.25 4.68 19.71
C PRO A 439 3.61 5.22 19.25
N GLU A 440 4.14 6.22 19.97
CA GLU A 440 5.38 6.93 19.58
C GLU A 440 6.60 6.00 19.46
N GLU A 441 6.71 4.99 20.33
CA GLU A 441 7.80 4.01 20.29
C GLU A 441 7.86 3.19 18.99
N TYR A 442 6.76 3.11 18.24
CA TYR A 442 6.69 2.41 16.96
C TYR A 442 6.79 3.35 15.74
N ARG A 443 7.22 4.60 15.94
CA ARG A 443 7.41 5.61 14.88
C ARG A 443 8.88 6.05 14.74
N THR A 444 9.80 5.31 15.33
CA THR A 444 11.24 5.61 15.28
C THR A 444 11.81 5.30 13.89
N ALA A 445 13.01 5.82 13.61
CA ALA A 445 13.68 5.54 12.34
C ALA A 445 13.99 4.04 12.18
N PRO A 446 13.98 3.52 10.94
CA PRO A 446 14.31 2.13 10.66
C PRO A 446 15.78 1.82 10.98
N VAL A 447 16.09 0.55 11.16
CA VAL A 447 17.44 0.05 11.37
C VAL A 447 17.82 -0.96 10.28
N ALA A 448 19.11 -1.20 10.09
CA ALA A 448 19.56 -2.24 9.15
C ALA A 448 19.12 -3.62 9.62
N SER A 449 18.62 -4.47 8.70
CA SER A 449 18.37 -5.87 8.99
C SER A 449 19.66 -6.62 9.29
N THR A 450 19.60 -7.60 10.18
CA THR A 450 20.74 -8.49 10.45
C THR A 450 20.55 -9.81 9.72
N PRO A 451 21.63 -10.46 9.22
CA PRO A 451 21.54 -11.73 8.52
C PRO A 451 20.91 -12.85 9.36
N ASP A 452 20.94 -12.73 10.67
CA ASP A 452 20.43 -13.75 11.60
C ASP A 452 18.96 -13.53 11.99
N GLY A 453 18.28 -12.50 11.43
CA GLY A 453 16.87 -12.19 11.72
C GLY A 453 16.62 -11.71 13.16
N GLU A 454 17.66 -11.39 13.91
CA GLU A 454 17.50 -10.72 15.20
C GLU A 454 17.34 -9.21 14.96
N THR A 455 16.21 -8.66 15.39
CA THR A 455 16.10 -7.19 15.53
C THR A 455 17.12 -6.74 16.58
N PRO A 456 17.82 -5.61 16.34
CA PRO A 456 18.74 -5.08 17.36
C PRO A 456 17.99 -4.90 18.68
N ASP A 457 18.47 -5.53 19.74
CA ASP A 457 17.93 -5.37 21.10
C ASP A 457 18.17 -3.92 21.56
N THR A 458 17.13 -3.10 21.48
CA THR A 458 17.19 -1.68 21.89
C THR A 458 17.30 -1.51 23.40
N ASP A 459 17.08 -2.54 24.20
CA ASP A 459 17.21 -2.54 25.65
C ASP A 459 18.63 -2.84 26.15
N ARG A 460 19.58 -3.14 25.23
CA ARG A 460 20.95 -3.39 25.59
C ARG A 460 21.73 -2.07 25.61
N PRO A 461 22.24 -1.60 26.78
CA PRO A 461 23.06 -0.41 26.82
C PRO A 461 24.33 -0.60 25.97
N PRO A 462 24.77 0.43 25.19
CA PRO A 462 25.88 0.31 24.28
C PRO A 462 27.15 -0.09 25.03
N THR A 463 27.66 -1.28 24.76
CA THR A 463 28.98 -1.71 25.21
C THR A 463 30.05 -1.04 24.35
N GLY A 464 30.47 0.15 24.74
CA GLY A 464 31.80 0.69 24.53
C GLY A 464 32.27 1.02 23.12
N SER A 465 32.09 2.28 22.73
CA SER A 465 33.16 3.24 22.48
C SER A 465 32.52 4.58 22.04
N ALA A 466 32.88 5.63 22.79
CA ALA A 466 32.35 6.95 22.58
C ALA A 466 32.85 7.53 21.24
N GLY A 467 31.92 7.59 20.27
CA GLY A 467 31.97 8.53 19.19
C GLY A 467 30.65 9.32 19.28
N ALA A 468 30.72 10.56 19.72
CA ALA A 468 29.56 11.44 19.80
C ALA A 468 29.00 11.66 18.40
N LEU A 469 27.89 10.96 18.06
CA LEU A 469 27.01 11.40 17.00
C LEU A 469 26.05 12.43 17.61
N THR A 470 26.30 13.70 17.29
CA THR A 470 25.31 14.74 17.44
C THR A 470 24.06 14.36 16.71
N ALA A 471 22.91 14.37 17.40
CA ALA A 471 21.61 14.23 16.82
C ALA A 471 21.45 15.27 15.69
N ALA A 472 21.60 14.84 14.46
CA ALA A 472 21.15 15.58 13.31
C ALA A 472 19.64 15.30 13.22
N THR A 473 18.86 16.33 13.47
CA THR A 473 17.43 16.37 13.13
C THR A 473 17.32 16.07 11.63
N VAL A 474 16.97 14.86 11.27
CA VAL A 474 16.61 14.53 9.89
C VAL A 474 15.18 15.04 9.71
N ALA A 475 15.08 16.33 9.38
CA ALA A 475 13.88 16.85 8.74
C ALA A 475 13.81 16.13 7.39
N GLY A 476 12.75 15.34 7.17
CA GLY A 476 12.46 14.74 5.88
C GLY A 476 12.40 15.84 4.81
N ALA A 477 13.37 15.83 3.91
CA ALA A 477 13.50 16.79 2.83
C ALA A 477 12.58 16.42 1.65
N GLY A 478 11.33 16.14 1.91
CA GLY A 478 10.36 15.84 0.89
C GLY A 478 9.01 16.56 1.03
N ILE A 479 8.71 17.15 2.18
CA ILE A 479 7.35 17.64 2.47
C ILE A 479 7.29 19.15 2.75
N ALA A 480 8.41 19.87 2.78
CA ALA A 480 8.42 21.29 3.13
C ALA A 480 8.10 22.27 1.98
N ALA A 481 7.82 21.81 0.76
CA ALA A 481 7.58 22.68 -0.39
C ALA A 481 6.12 23.12 -0.59
N LEU A 482 5.15 22.58 0.14
CA LEU A 482 3.73 22.89 -0.05
C LEU A 482 3.21 24.10 0.73
N ALA A 483 4.05 24.78 1.50
CA ALA A 483 3.59 25.82 2.43
C ALA A 483 3.40 27.24 1.83
N ASN A 484 3.48 27.46 0.52
CA ASN A 484 3.44 28.82 -0.06
C ASN A 484 2.42 29.05 -1.19
N ARG A 485 1.26 28.39 -1.15
CA ARG A 485 0.14 28.82 -1.98
C ARG A 485 -0.79 29.74 -1.19
N ALA A 486 -0.26 30.88 -0.76
CA ALA A 486 -1.04 31.95 -0.15
C ALA A 486 -1.39 33.03 -1.19
N LEU A 487 -2.71 33.13 -1.47
CA LEU A 487 -3.45 34.37 -1.76
C LEU A 487 -2.79 35.39 -2.71
N ARG A 488 -3.15 35.36 -3.97
CA ARG A 488 -3.26 36.60 -4.76
C ARG A 488 -4.64 37.21 -4.50
N PRO A 489 -4.75 38.50 -4.13
CA PRO A 489 -6.03 39.15 -4.03
C PRO A 489 -6.63 39.34 -5.43
N ALA A 490 -7.96 39.14 -5.51
CA ALA A 490 -8.74 39.53 -6.64
C ALA A 490 -8.70 41.07 -6.74
N ASP A 491 -8.13 41.60 -7.80
CA ASP A 491 -8.34 42.96 -8.23
C ASP A 491 -8.96 42.95 -9.62
N GLU A 492 -10.21 43.53 -9.66
CA GLU A 492 -11.03 44.07 -10.74
C GLU A 492 -11.28 43.23 -12.00
#